data_05896e7fe4d13acc75b17d1f29524c08
#
_entry.id   05896e7fe4d13acc75b17d1f29524c08
#
_cell.length_a   1.000
_cell.length_b   1.000
_cell.length_c   1.000
_cell.angle_alpha   90.00
_cell.angle_beta   90.00
_cell.angle_gamma   90.00
#
_symmetry.space_group_name_H-M   'P 1'
#
loop_
_entity.id
_entity.type
_entity.pdbx_description
1 polymer ?
#
loop_
_entity_poly.entity_id
_entity_poly.type
_entity_poly.pdbx_seq_one_letter_code
_entity_poly.pdbx_strand_id
1 'polypeptide(L)'
;SVSRGLGDVYKRQVLLVIGIGACVALLFGGVSSCSMMAGSGVGGVFTSSYLSEDADMLAAEAAYCELEQELQYELDHYETLHPGYDEYRFDLDEIEHDPYVLISILTAFHEGVFTIDEVQAELQMLFEKQYILTQTVEVEVRYRTETRTDSEGNDYDVEVPYNYYICK
;
A
#
# COMPACT_ATOMS: atom_id res chain seq x y z
N SER A 1 12.61 42.88 2.67
CA SER A 1 11.61 42.29 1.79
C SER A 1 12.12 40.93 1.35
N VAL A 2 11.77 39.85 2.05
CA VAL A 2 12.13 38.49 1.67
C VAL A 2 10.88 37.79 1.18
N SER A 3 10.78 37.67 -0.11
CA SER A 3 9.83 36.84 -0.81
C SER A 3 10.24 35.39 -0.62
N ARG A 4 9.62 34.68 0.30
CA ARG A 4 9.75 33.23 0.39
C ARG A 4 8.78 32.60 -0.61
N GLY A 5 9.34 32.07 -1.70
CA GLY A 5 8.60 31.25 -2.65
C GLY A 5 8.09 29.98 -1.97
N LEU A 6 6.78 29.84 -1.93
CA LEU A 6 6.12 28.59 -1.59
C LEU A 6 6.18 27.66 -2.79
N GLY A 7 6.97 26.64 -2.69
CA GLY A 7 7.12 25.64 -3.74
C GLY A 7 7.83 24.36 -3.25
N ASP A 8 7.72 24.05 -1.97
CA ASP A 8 8.21 22.77 -1.49
C ASP A 8 7.15 21.68 -1.69
N VAL A 9 7.13 21.17 -2.92
CA VAL A 9 6.49 19.89 -3.23
C VAL A 9 7.34 18.80 -2.57
N TYR A 10 7.00 18.44 -1.34
CA TYR A 10 7.60 17.30 -0.68
C TYR A 10 7.12 16.02 -1.36
N LYS A 11 7.87 15.54 -2.36
CA LYS A 11 7.80 14.14 -2.79
C LYS A 11 8.44 13.30 -1.69
N ARG A 12 7.66 12.85 -0.75
CA ARG A 12 8.08 11.82 0.18
C ARG A 12 7.85 10.48 -0.51
N GLN A 13 8.88 9.95 -1.12
CA GLN A 13 8.92 8.56 -1.53
C GLN A 13 9.03 7.74 -0.23
N VAL A 14 7.90 7.23 0.24
CA VAL A 14 7.88 6.30 1.37
C VAL A 14 8.27 4.95 0.81
N LEU A 15 9.55 4.61 0.93
CA LEU A 15 10.00 3.25 0.78
C LEU A 15 9.49 2.52 2.04
N LEU A 16 8.40 1.76 1.90
CA LEU A 16 7.91 0.87 2.95
C LEU A 16 8.94 -0.24 3.17
N VAL A 17 9.80 -0.05 4.15
CA VAL A 17 10.55 -1.16 4.74
C VAL A 17 9.57 -1.84 5.69
N ILE A 18 8.88 -2.85 5.16
CA ILE A 18 8.02 -3.72 5.98
C ILE A 18 8.97 -4.52 6.87
N GLY A 19 9.12 -4.04 8.10
CA GLY A 19 9.81 -4.80 9.13
C GLY A 19 8.98 -6.04 9.46
N ILE A 20 9.57 -7.21 9.28
CA ILE A 20 8.97 -8.51 9.60
C ILE A 20 8.53 -8.51 11.06
N GLY A 21 7.27 -8.16 11.31
CA GLY A 21 6.56 -8.33 12.58
C GLY A 21 5.62 -9.52 12.45
N ALA A 22 6.15 -10.73 12.63
CA ALA A 22 5.32 -11.90 12.76
C ALA A 22 4.37 -11.77 13.95
N CYS A 23 3.09 -12.11 13.75
CA CYS A 23 2.02 -12.30 14.73
C CYS A 23 0.99 -11.17 14.86
N VAL A 24 0.10 -11.00 13.88
CA VAL A 24 -1.31 -10.59 14.17
C VAL A 24 -2.29 -11.01 13.06
N ALA A 25 -1.93 -11.85 12.13
CA ALA A 25 -2.77 -12.22 10.97
C ALA A 25 -3.87 -13.28 11.26
N LEU A 26 -4.43 -13.38 12.45
CA LEU A 26 -5.41 -14.45 12.76
C LEU A 26 -6.86 -14.00 13.07
N LEU A 27 -7.26 -12.74 12.85
CA LEU A 27 -8.60 -12.33 13.30
C LEU A 27 -9.48 -11.56 12.31
N PHE A 28 -9.09 -11.32 11.06
CA PHE A 28 -10.02 -10.64 10.13
C PHE A 28 -10.11 -11.39 8.79
N GLY A 29 -11.24 -12.10 8.64
CA GLY A 29 -11.64 -12.73 7.38
C GLY A 29 -12.00 -11.68 6.32
N GLY A 30 -11.02 -11.17 5.61
CA GLY A 30 -11.19 -10.52 4.34
C GLY A 30 -11.11 -11.57 3.24
N VAL A 31 -12.07 -11.63 2.34
CA VAL A 31 -12.02 -12.48 1.14
C VAL A 31 -11.00 -11.86 0.20
N SER A 32 -9.72 -12.17 0.43
CA SER A 32 -8.64 -11.87 -0.49
C SER A 32 -8.66 -12.86 -1.64
N SER A 33 -8.30 -12.39 -2.84
CA SER A 33 -8.15 -13.22 -4.06
C SER A 33 -7.23 -14.43 -3.86
N CYS A 34 -6.35 -14.39 -2.88
CA CYS A 34 -5.49 -15.49 -2.45
C CYS A 34 -6.21 -16.74 -1.93
N SER A 35 -7.52 -16.65 -1.63
CA SER A 35 -8.31 -17.80 -1.15
C SER A 35 -8.56 -18.86 -2.24
N MET A 36 -8.24 -18.61 -3.50
CA MET A 36 -8.50 -19.57 -4.57
C MET A 36 -7.55 -20.78 -4.59
N MET A 37 -6.35 -20.66 -4.04
CA MET A 37 -5.41 -21.79 -4.05
C MET A 37 -5.69 -22.87 -3.00
N ALA A 38 -6.24 -22.50 -1.85
CA ALA A 38 -6.50 -23.45 -0.77
C ALA A 38 -7.73 -24.37 -0.99
N GLY A 39 -8.61 -24.02 -1.95
CA GLY A 39 -9.92 -24.69 -2.10
C GLY A 39 -10.21 -25.38 -3.42
N SER A 40 -9.44 -25.17 -4.48
CA SER A 40 -9.77 -25.70 -5.80
C SER A 40 -8.55 -26.25 -6.52
N GLY A 41 -8.26 -27.56 -6.40
CA GLY A 41 -7.57 -28.37 -7.42
C GLY A 41 -6.28 -27.84 -8.10
N VAL A 42 -5.81 -26.67 -7.72
CA VAL A 42 -4.67 -26.01 -8.36
C VAL A 42 -3.33 -26.68 -7.94
N GLY A 43 -3.27 -27.26 -6.74
CA GLY A 43 -2.12 -28.06 -6.29
C GLY A 43 -1.73 -29.18 -7.28
N GLY A 44 -2.70 -29.74 -8.01
CA GLY A 44 -2.44 -30.76 -9.01
C GLY A 44 -1.78 -30.27 -10.31
N VAL A 45 -1.75 -28.96 -10.58
CA VAL A 45 -1.14 -28.39 -11.79
C VAL A 45 0.33 -28.05 -11.56
N PHE A 46 0.69 -27.65 -10.34
CA PHE A 46 2.11 -27.40 -10.01
C PHE A 46 2.94 -28.67 -10.07
N THR A 47 2.44 -29.80 -9.53
CA THR A 47 3.15 -31.10 -9.48
C THR A 47 3.64 -31.64 -10.82
N SER A 48 3.05 -31.21 -11.92
CA SER A 48 3.44 -31.71 -13.26
C SER A 48 4.36 -30.77 -14.05
N SER A 49 4.52 -29.51 -13.59
CA SER A 49 5.18 -28.47 -14.39
C SER A 49 6.45 -27.91 -13.75
N TYR A 50 6.59 -28.00 -12.43
CA TYR A 50 7.73 -27.45 -11.68
C TYR A 50 8.45 -28.53 -10.89
N LEU A 51 9.75 -28.31 -10.65
CA LEU A 51 10.63 -29.27 -9.99
C LEU A 51 10.68 -29.14 -8.46
N SER A 52 10.25 -27.96 -7.93
CA SER A 52 10.17 -27.72 -6.49
C SER A 52 9.05 -28.53 -5.84
N GLU A 53 9.19 -28.82 -4.56
CA GLU A 53 8.14 -29.49 -3.79
C GLU A 53 6.89 -28.62 -3.72
N ASP A 54 5.71 -29.23 -3.81
CA ASP A 54 4.42 -28.51 -3.72
C ASP A 54 4.30 -27.69 -2.45
N ALA A 55 4.82 -28.19 -1.35
CA ALA A 55 4.78 -27.49 -0.06
C ALA A 55 5.56 -26.16 -0.10
N ASP A 56 6.72 -26.11 -0.75
CA ASP A 56 7.52 -24.90 -0.89
C ASP A 56 6.87 -23.91 -1.84
N MET A 57 6.30 -24.38 -2.95
CA MET A 57 5.58 -23.51 -3.88
C MET A 57 4.34 -22.89 -3.26
N LEU A 58 3.55 -23.68 -2.53
CA LEU A 58 2.37 -23.18 -1.82
C LEU A 58 2.75 -22.23 -0.68
N ALA A 59 3.87 -22.49 0.01
CA ALA A 59 4.37 -21.62 1.06
C ALA A 59 4.87 -20.28 0.51
N ALA A 60 5.54 -20.29 -0.65
CA ALA A 60 5.97 -19.06 -1.32
C ALA A 60 4.79 -18.22 -1.77
N GLU A 61 3.78 -18.84 -2.35
CA GLU A 61 2.52 -18.19 -2.73
C GLU A 61 1.81 -17.59 -1.50
N ALA A 62 1.68 -18.37 -0.42
CA ALA A 62 1.07 -17.88 0.82
C ALA A 62 1.82 -16.69 1.41
N ALA A 63 3.16 -16.72 1.41
CA ALA A 63 3.98 -15.62 1.89
C ALA A 63 3.81 -14.35 1.03
N TYR A 64 3.69 -14.48 -0.28
CA TYR A 64 3.41 -13.34 -1.15
C TYR A 64 2.03 -12.74 -0.92
N CYS A 65 1.02 -13.61 -0.75
CA CYS A 65 -0.32 -13.20 -0.37
C CYS A 65 -0.37 -12.46 0.99
N GLU A 66 0.46 -12.84 1.95
CA GLU A 66 0.55 -12.12 3.24
C GLU A 66 1.05 -10.69 3.03
N LEU A 67 2.07 -10.47 2.17
CA LEU A 67 2.55 -9.14 1.83
C LEU A 67 1.47 -8.27 1.16
N GLU A 68 0.69 -8.86 0.26
CA GLU A 68 -0.44 -8.17 -0.38
C GLU A 68 -1.55 -7.82 0.61
N GLN A 69 -1.83 -8.71 1.56
CA GLN A 69 -2.82 -8.45 2.62
C GLN A 69 -2.37 -7.33 3.57
N GLU A 70 -1.08 -7.28 3.91
CA GLU A 70 -0.53 -6.20 4.72
C GLU A 70 -0.65 -4.85 4.00
N LEU A 71 -0.32 -4.80 2.70
CA LEU A 71 -0.50 -3.61 1.88
C LEU A 71 -1.96 -3.17 1.79
N GLN A 72 -2.87 -4.12 1.55
CA GLN A 72 -4.31 -3.84 1.51
C GLN A 72 -4.80 -3.29 2.85
N TYR A 73 -4.36 -3.88 3.95
CA TYR A 73 -4.70 -3.39 5.29
C TYR A 73 -4.22 -1.96 5.52
N GLU A 74 -3.00 -1.63 5.10
CA GLU A 74 -2.46 -0.27 5.21
C GLU A 74 -3.30 0.72 4.39
N LEU A 75 -3.67 0.37 3.16
CA LEU A 75 -4.50 1.22 2.30
C LEU A 75 -5.90 1.42 2.86
N ASP A 76 -6.52 0.37 3.35
CA ASP A 76 -7.86 0.43 3.96
C ASP A 76 -7.91 1.30 5.22
N HIS A 77 -6.78 1.44 5.93
CA HIS A 77 -6.65 2.22 7.15
C HIS A 77 -5.79 3.48 6.98
N TYR A 78 -5.48 3.85 5.73
CA TYR A 78 -4.50 4.88 5.41
C TYR A 78 -4.76 6.22 6.10
N GLU A 79 -5.99 6.70 6.09
CA GLU A 79 -6.39 7.95 6.76
C GLU A 79 -6.13 7.92 8.28
N THR A 80 -6.30 6.75 8.89
CA THR A 80 -6.07 6.56 10.34
C THR A 80 -4.60 6.44 10.68
N LEU A 81 -3.83 5.76 9.83
CA LEU A 81 -2.39 5.54 10.00
C LEU A 81 -1.57 6.79 9.65
N HIS A 82 -2.08 7.63 8.73
CA HIS A 82 -1.42 8.84 8.25
C HIS A 82 -2.30 10.07 8.43
N PRO A 83 -2.67 10.45 9.68
CA PRO A 83 -3.57 11.57 9.93
C PRO A 83 -2.88 12.91 9.65
N GLY A 84 -3.68 13.96 9.46
CA GLY A 84 -3.19 15.34 9.37
C GLY A 84 -3.45 16.03 8.04
N TYR A 85 -4.26 15.41 7.20
CA TYR A 85 -4.73 16.01 5.96
C TYR A 85 -6.23 16.29 6.07
N ASP A 86 -6.69 17.32 5.35
CA ASP A 86 -8.10 17.70 5.32
C ASP A 86 -8.92 16.82 4.36
N GLU A 87 -8.26 16.24 3.36
CA GLU A 87 -8.87 15.36 2.36
C GLU A 87 -7.87 14.32 1.89
N TYR A 88 -8.37 13.12 1.58
CA TYR A 88 -7.59 12.02 0.99
C TYR A 88 -8.19 11.65 -0.37
N ARG A 89 -7.35 11.51 -1.38
CA ARG A 89 -7.73 11.11 -2.73
C ARG A 89 -6.83 9.97 -3.18
N PHE A 90 -7.41 8.81 -3.30
CA PHE A 90 -6.69 7.60 -3.73
C PHE A 90 -6.88 7.38 -5.22
N ASP A 91 -5.79 7.05 -5.90
CA ASP A 91 -5.74 6.56 -7.28
C ASP A 91 -4.87 5.31 -7.26
N LEU A 92 -5.49 4.15 -7.08
CA LEU A 92 -4.85 2.88 -6.77
C LEU A 92 -5.25 1.84 -7.81
N ASP A 93 -4.26 1.05 -8.22
CA ASP A 93 -4.48 -0.17 -8.98
C ASP A 93 -4.94 -1.32 -8.06
N GLU A 94 -5.43 -2.40 -8.63
CA GLU A 94 -5.80 -3.61 -7.90
C GLU A 94 -4.55 -4.30 -7.34
N ILE A 95 -4.65 -4.79 -6.10
CA ILE A 95 -3.59 -5.58 -5.47
C ILE A 95 -3.86 -7.04 -5.80
N GLU A 96 -3.20 -7.54 -6.82
CA GLU A 96 -3.29 -8.92 -7.25
C GLU A 96 -2.03 -9.37 -7.99
N HIS A 97 -1.75 -10.66 -7.98
CA HIS A 97 -0.69 -11.26 -8.78
C HIS A 97 -1.16 -12.58 -9.40
N ASP A 98 -0.42 -13.04 -10.41
CA ASP A 98 -0.61 -14.37 -11.00
C ASP A 98 0.35 -15.36 -10.31
N PRO A 99 -0.16 -16.35 -9.55
CA PRO A 99 0.66 -17.32 -8.85
C PRO A 99 1.55 -18.15 -9.76
N TYR A 100 1.14 -18.42 -11.00
CA TYR A 100 1.96 -19.14 -11.95
C TYR A 100 3.15 -18.30 -12.44
N VAL A 101 2.96 -17.00 -12.60
CA VAL A 101 4.03 -16.06 -12.95
C VAL A 101 5.01 -15.97 -11.79
N LEU A 102 4.54 -15.82 -10.55
CA LEU A 102 5.37 -15.79 -9.36
C LEU A 102 6.26 -17.05 -9.26
N ILE A 103 5.65 -18.23 -9.29
CA ILE A 103 6.38 -19.49 -9.18
C ILE A 103 7.36 -19.70 -10.37
N SER A 104 6.98 -19.27 -11.58
CA SER A 104 7.87 -19.31 -12.73
C SER A 104 9.12 -18.44 -12.57
N ILE A 105 8.96 -17.25 -12.00
CA ILE A 105 10.07 -16.32 -11.73
C ILE A 105 11.01 -16.91 -10.68
N LEU A 106 10.47 -17.43 -9.57
CA LEU A 106 11.27 -18.05 -8.51
C LEU A 106 12.02 -19.29 -9.03
N THR A 107 11.34 -20.14 -9.80
CA THR A 107 11.94 -21.31 -10.45
C THR A 107 13.10 -20.89 -11.36
N ALA A 108 12.95 -19.81 -12.12
CA ALA A 108 14.00 -19.29 -12.99
C ALA A 108 15.20 -18.73 -12.21
N PHE A 109 14.98 -18.05 -11.07
CA PHE A 109 16.05 -17.54 -10.23
C PHE A 109 16.89 -18.65 -9.60
N HIS A 110 16.27 -19.78 -9.27
CA HIS A 110 16.90 -20.94 -8.61
C HIS A 110 17.22 -22.10 -9.56
N GLU A 111 17.26 -21.84 -10.87
CA GLU A 111 17.62 -22.84 -11.89
C GLU A 111 16.79 -24.13 -11.82
N GLY A 112 15.56 -24.03 -11.31
CA GLY A 112 14.56 -25.10 -11.34
C GLY A 112 13.99 -25.54 -10.00
N VAL A 113 14.75 -25.52 -8.91
CA VAL A 113 14.30 -25.97 -7.59
C VAL A 113 14.60 -24.92 -6.53
N PHE A 114 13.64 -24.63 -5.69
CA PHE A 114 13.80 -23.74 -4.53
C PHE A 114 13.06 -24.27 -3.31
N THR A 115 13.45 -23.82 -2.15
CA THR A 115 12.73 -23.96 -0.89
C THR A 115 12.19 -22.59 -0.45
N ILE A 116 11.14 -22.58 0.39
CA ILE A 116 10.58 -21.33 0.91
C ILE A 116 11.64 -20.49 1.65
N ASP A 117 12.55 -21.11 2.38
CA ASP A 117 13.59 -20.41 3.13
C ASP A 117 14.59 -19.67 2.22
N GLU A 118 14.83 -20.20 1.03
CA GLU A 118 15.75 -19.61 0.06
C GLU A 118 15.15 -18.40 -0.68
N VAL A 119 13.83 -18.35 -0.86
CA VAL A 119 13.15 -17.34 -1.70
C VAL A 119 12.56 -16.17 -0.95
N GLN A 120 12.71 -16.09 0.37
CA GLN A 120 12.13 -14.98 1.17
C GLN A 120 12.57 -13.59 0.69
N ALA A 121 13.86 -13.44 0.38
CA ALA A 121 14.39 -12.16 -0.09
C ALA A 121 13.90 -11.80 -1.49
N GLU A 122 13.73 -12.79 -2.35
CA GLU A 122 13.21 -12.62 -3.70
C GLU A 122 11.73 -12.27 -3.69
N LEU A 123 10.94 -12.90 -2.83
CA LEU A 123 9.52 -12.54 -2.64
C LEU A 123 9.37 -11.08 -2.25
N GLN A 124 10.13 -10.63 -1.27
CA GLN A 124 10.14 -9.24 -0.84
C GLN A 124 10.58 -8.29 -1.97
N MET A 125 11.65 -8.64 -2.69
CA MET A 125 12.14 -7.84 -3.82
C MET A 125 11.12 -7.76 -4.96
N LEU A 126 10.42 -8.85 -5.28
CA LEU A 126 9.38 -8.87 -6.31
C LEU A 126 8.19 -8.01 -5.90
N PHE A 127 7.77 -8.12 -4.64
CA PHE A 127 6.71 -7.31 -4.07
C PHE A 127 7.01 -5.81 -4.16
N GLU A 128 8.21 -5.38 -3.72
CA GLU A 128 8.63 -3.98 -3.78
C GLU A 128 8.76 -3.42 -5.21
N LYS A 129 8.95 -4.29 -6.19
CA LYS A 129 8.96 -3.88 -7.60
C LYS A 129 7.58 -3.84 -8.22
N GLN A 130 6.68 -4.71 -7.80
CA GLN A 130 5.31 -4.77 -8.30
C GLN A 130 4.46 -3.64 -7.72
N TYR A 131 4.60 -3.38 -6.43
CA TYR A 131 3.78 -2.40 -5.72
C TYR A 131 4.60 -1.18 -5.30
N ILE A 132 4.28 -0.03 -5.87
CA ILE A 132 4.92 1.25 -5.56
C ILE A 132 3.86 2.21 -5.06
N LEU A 133 3.82 2.44 -3.76
CA LEU A 133 2.96 3.44 -3.17
C LEU A 133 3.66 4.81 -3.15
N THR A 134 3.04 5.80 -3.79
CA THR A 134 3.54 7.18 -3.84
C THR A 134 2.55 8.12 -3.18
N GLN A 135 3.01 8.85 -2.18
CA GLN A 135 2.23 9.90 -1.53
C GLN A 135 2.66 11.27 -2.02
N THR A 136 1.70 12.10 -2.39
CA THR A 136 1.91 13.53 -2.69
C THR A 136 0.96 14.38 -1.87
N VAL A 137 1.39 15.58 -1.50
CA VAL A 137 0.56 16.54 -0.77
C VAL A 137 0.32 17.76 -1.63
N GLU A 138 -0.94 18.03 -1.91
CA GLU A 138 -1.38 19.26 -2.56
C GLU A 138 -1.92 20.24 -1.52
N VAL A 139 -1.58 21.51 -1.66
CA VAL A 139 -2.08 22.56 -0.77
C VAL A 139 -2.92 23.53 -1.58
N GLU A 140 -4.21 23.61 -1.22
CA GLU A 140 -5.14 24.58 -1.77
C GLU A 140 -5.35 25.72 -0.77
N VAL A 141 -5.46 26.94 -1.26
CA VAL A 141 -5.94 28.06 -0.43
C VAL A 141 -7.45 28.11 -0.54
N ARG A 142 -8.13 27.86 0.58
CA ARG A 142 -9.59 27.99 0.69
C ARG A 142 -9.93 29.17 1.58
N TYR A 143 -11.17 29.64 1.52
CA TYR A 143 -11.66 30.76 2.30
C TYR A 143 -12.80 30.29 3.20
N ARG A 144 -12.78 30.77 4.44
CA ARG A 144 -13.89 30.58 5.37
C ARG A 144 -14.41 31.93 5.82
N THR A 145 -15.72 32.03 6.02
CA THR A 145 -16.37 33.22 6.58
C THR A 145 -16.17 33.25 8.08
N GLU A 146 -15.58 34.32 8.59
CA GLU A 146 -15.49 34.62 10.03
C GLU A 146 -16.28 35.89 10.31
N THR A 147 -17.22 35.82 11.27
CA THR A 147 -17.92 37.00 11.74
C THR A 147 -17.05 37.77 12.73
N ARG A 148 -16.81 39.04 12.48
CA ARG A 148 -16.08 39.98 13.34
C ARG A 148 -16.94 41.10 13.76
N THR A 149 -16.74 41.63 14.99
CA THR A 149 -17.45 42.75 15.52
C THR A 149 -16.59 44.02 15.44
N ASP A 150 -17.11 45.10 14.91
CA ASP A 150 -16.43 46.37 14.85
C ASP A 150 -16.41 47.10 16.22
N SER A 151 -15.74 48.24 16.29
CA SER A 151 -15.63 49.03 17.52
C SER A 151 -16.98 49.68 17.95
N GLU A 152 -17.99 49.67 17.10
CA GLU A 152 -19.33 50.19 17.33
C GLU A 152 -20.31 49.09 17.75
N GLY A 153 -19.84 47.81 17.76
CA GLY A 153 -20.64 46.63 18.15
C GLY A 153 -21.46 46.02 17.03
N ASN A 154 -21.16 46.36 15.74
CA ASN A 154 -21.83 45.77 14.60
C ASN A 154 -21.03 44.56 14.11
N ASP A 155 -21.74 43.47 13.83
CA ASP A 155 -21.13 42.27 13.26
C ASP A 155 -21.03 42.40 11.73
N TYR A 156 -19.89 41.99 11.19
CA TYR A 156 -19.63 41.90 9.76
C TYR A 156 -18.84 40.65 9.42
N ASP A 157 -19.10 40.11 8.26
CA ASP A 157 -18.45 38.88 7.78
C ASP A 157 -17.21 39.21 6.98
N VAL A 158 -16.13 38.45 7.26
CA VAL A 158 -14.84 38.55 6.57
C VAL A 158 -14.45 37.20 6.04
N GLU A 159 -14.02 37.14 4.80
CA GLU A 159 -13.41 35.92 4.23
C GLU A 159 -11.93 35.81 4.64
N VAL A 160 -11.60 34.75 5.36
CA VAL A 160 -10.25 34.48 5.85
C VAL A 160 -9.66 33.32 5.09
N PRO A 161 -8.51 33.47 4.43
CA PRO A 161 -7.86 32.38 3.74
C PRO A 161 -7.24 31.40 4.75
N TYR A 162 -7.31 30.10 4.40
CA TYR A 162 -6.62 29.03 5.12
C TYR A 162 -6.07 28.00 4.14
N ASN A 163 -5.02 27.27 4.56
CA ASN A 163 -4.48 26.18 3.78
C ASN A 163 -5.31 24.91 4.00
N TYR A 164 -5.67 24.28 2.91
CA TYR A 164 -6.37 23.00 2.87
C TYR A 164 -5.43 21.96 2.27
N TYR A 165 -5.12 20.92 3.03
CA TYR A 165 -4.13 19.91 2.67
C TYR A 165 -4.81 18.65 2.13
N ILE A 166 -4.44 18.27 0.91
CA ILE A 166 -4.97 17.10 0.22
C ILE A 166 -3.84 16.08 0.07
N CYS A 167 -4.03 14.90 0.64
CA CYS A 167 -3.17 13.74 0.41
C CYS A 167 -3.62 13.00 -0.86
N LYS A 168 -2.69 12.73 -1.77
CA LYS A 168 -2.93 11.96 -2.99
C LYS A 168 -1.95 10.81 -3.08
#